data_c67c6f42f304a771cff8fee6c98b198e
#
_entry.id   c67c6f42f304a771cff8fee6c98b198e
#
_cell.length_a   1.000
_cell.length_b   1.000
_cell.length_c   1.000
_cell.angle_alpha   90.00
_cell.angle_beta   90.00
_cell.angle_gamma   90.00
#
_symmetry.space_group_name_H-M   'P 1'
#
loop_
_entity.id
_entity.type
_entity.pdbx_description
1 polymer ?
#
loop_
_entity_poly.entity_id
_entity_poly.type
_entity_poly.pdbx_seq_one_letter_code
_entity_poly.pdbx_strand_id
1 'polypeptide(L)'
;MAEYICLFSKDTLIIKPPKKSSLFQRTIALWFAMLCGFYLYGTCLKHVGTFTMLKFQNIQLIQKPSLEAQIPTLHYPKPENFSRGECALNPVRFFAIISMQRSGSGWFETLLNSHINTLERVYNLDWFTSASKNECSAAVGLKWMLNQGLMEHHREIVEYFNDRGISAIFLFRRNLLRRMVSILANSYDRKAKLLNGTHKSHVHSEQEAAALSSYKPIINSTSLISDLKEVEMITARALENFNSTRHMVLYYEDLVTNQTKLKDVQEFLGLPLMELTSRQVKIHKGSLCDFVSNWDDVNKTLNGTEYERFLHADYEECH
;
A
#
# COMPACT_ATOMS: atom_id res chain seq x y z
N MET A 1 33.78 19.53 17.77
CA MET A 1 33.03 20.66 17.22
C MET A 1 33.90 21.90 17.36
N ALA A 2 34.20 22.58 16.27
CA ALA A 2 34.94 23.82 16.32
C ALA A 2 33.93 24.96 16.56
N GLU A 3 33.98 25.58 17.74
CA GLU A 3 33.17 26.75 18.04
C GLU A 3 33.76 27.96 17.33
N TYR A 4 33.00 28.55 16.44
CA TYR A 4 33.29 29.84 15.82
C TYR A 4 32.69 30.95 16.68
N ILE A 5 33.52 31.82 17.21
CA ILE A 5 33.06 33.00 17.94
C ILE A 5 32.83 34.12 16.92
N CYS A 6 31.59 34.49 16.69
CA CYS A 6 31.21 35.64 15.86
C CYS A 6 31.15 36.92 16.72
N LEU A 7 32.01 37.88 16.45
CA LEU A 7 31.95 39.21 17.03
C LEU A 7 31.47 40.20 15.96
N PHE A 8 30.34 40.86 16.22
CA PHE A 8 29.84 41.97 15.39
C PHE A 8 30.47 43.30 15.83
N SER A 9 31.21 43.95 14.97
CA SER A 9 31.54 45.37 15.06
C SER A 9 30.84 46.09 13.92
N LYS A 10 30.50 47.36 14.13
CA LYS A 10 29.52 48.18 13.40
C LYS A 10 29.54 48.10 11.86
N ASP A 11 30.58 47.57 11.20
CA ASP A 11 30.63 47.49 9.72
C ASP A 11 31.42 46.32 9.12
N THR A 12 31.90 45.35 9.91
CA THR A 12 32.67 44.24 9.36
C THR A 12 32.53 42.95 10.21
N LEU A 13 32.29 41.81 9.52
CA LEU A 13 32.27 40.48 10.12
C LEU A 13 33.73 39.97 10.22
N ILE A 14 34.30 39.94 11.44
CA ILE A 14 35.62 39.37 11.66
C ILE A 14 35.47 37.92 12.14
N ILE A 15 35.73 36.95 11.26
CA ILE A 15 35.77 35.54 11.62
C ILE A 15 37.17 35.21 12.12
N LYS A 16 37.34 34.96 13.43
CA LYS A 16 38.61 34.44 13.97
C LYS A 16 38.62 32.91 13.87
N PRO A 17 39.70 32.32 13.30
CA PRO A 17 39.82 30.88 13.28
C PRO A 17 39.98 30.32 14.71
N PRO A 18 39.42 29.14 15.01
CA PRO A 18 39.52 28.52 16.33
C PRO A 18 41.00 28.23 16.68
N LYS A 19 41.39 28.52 17.92
CA LYS A 19 42.73 28.16 18.43
C LYS A 19 42.94 26.67 18.25
N LYS A 20 44.04 26.29 17.57
CA LYS A 20 44.46 24.90 17.42
C LYS A 20 44.62 24.26 18.80
N SER A 21 43.74 23.33 19.18
CA SER A 21 43.97 22.52 20.37
C SER A 21 45.21 21.66 20.20
N SER A 22 45.97 21.47 21.27
CA SER A 22 47.20 20.63 21.20
C SER A 22 46.82 19.21 20.75
N LEU A 23 47.72 18.55 20.04
CA LEU A 23 47.53 17.17 19.54
C LEU A 23 47.08 16.23 20.67
N PHE A 24 47.62 16.46 21.87
CA PHE A 24 47.31 15.75 23.11
C PHE A 24 45.88 15.86 23.55
N GLN A 25 45.24 17.04 23.47
CA GLN A 25 43.84 17.20 23.82
C GLN A 25 42.91 16.52 22.81
N ARG A 26 43.30 16.50 21.56
CA ARG A 26 42.50 15.77 20.53
C ARG A 26 42.57 14.26 20.69
N THR A 27 43.73 13.71 21.06
CA THR A 27 43.87 12.27 21.33
C THR A 27 43.05 11.86 22.56
N ILE A 28 43.08 12.63 23.65
CA ILE A 28 42.26 12.36 24.84
C ILE A 28 40.79 12.38 24.49
N ALA A 29 40.29 13.35 23.73
CA ALA A 29 38.87 13.44 23.32
C ALA A 29 38.43 12.25 22.47
N LEU A 30 39.31 11.76 21.56
CA LEU A 30 39.06 10.55 20.77
C LEU A 30 39.02 9.29 21.63
N TRP A 31 39.89 9.15 22.61
CA TRP A 31 39.87 8.03 23.55
C TRP A 31 38.60 8.01 24.40
N PHE A 32 38.16 9.18 24.86
CA PHE A 32 36.91 9.30 25.63
C PHE A 32 35.71 8.96 24.77
N ALA A 33 35.64 9.43 23.52
CA ALA A 33 34.56 9.09 22.59
C ALA A 33 34.52 7.59 22.27
N MET A 34 35.68 6.92 22.09
CA MET A 34 35.73 5.47 21.92
C MET A 34 35.23 4.72 23.16
N LEU A 35 35.65 5.11 24.36
CA LEU A 35 35.20 4.46 25.60
C LEU A 35 33.70 4.61 25.81
N CYS A 36 33.13 5.82 25.54
CA CYS A 36 31.68 6.03 25.58
C CYS A 36 30.94 5.17 24.52
N GLY A 37 31.49 5.05 23.31
CA GLY A 37 30.96 4.20 22.26
C GLY A 37 30.94 2.72 22.64
N PHE A 38 32.00 2.21 23.23
CA PHE A 38 32.06 0.82 23.73
C PHE A 38 31.09 0.59 24.91
N TYR A 39 30.94 1.56 25.81
CA TYR A 39 29.99 1.47 26.92
C TYR A 39 28.53 1.44 26.41
N LEU A 40 28.18 2.35 25.49
CA LEU A 40 26.85 2.37 24.87
C LEU A 40 26.58 1.10 24.05
N TYR A 41 27.57 0.60 23.31
CA TYR A 41 27.45 -0.64 22.56
C TYR A 41 27.24 -1.85 23.51
N GLY A 42 27.99 -1.93 24.61
CA GLY A 42 27.85 -2.97 25.61
C GLY A 42 26.50 -2.94 26.33
N THR A 43 25.95 -1.74 26.63
CA THR A 43 24.62 -1.60 27.21
C THR A 43 23.51 -1.93 26.22
N CYS A 44 23.66 -1.54 24.95
CA CYS A 44 22.74 -1.94 23.87
C CYS A 44 22.71 -3.47 23.68
N LEU A 45 23.89 -4.12 23.66
CA LEU A 45 23.95 -5.58 23.52
C LEU A 45 23.32 -6.31 24.74
N LYS A 46 23.50 -5.78 25.95
CA LYS A 46 22.81 -6.33 27.15
C LYS A 46 21.29 -6.17 27.06
N HIS A 47 20.80 -5.03 26.59
CA HIS A 47 19.36 -4.83 26.37
C HIS A 47 18.79 -5.67 25.23
N VAL A 48 19.50 -5.83 24.11
CA VAL A 48 19.09 -6.70 23.01
C VAL A 48 19.11 -8.17 23.44
N GLY A 49 20.15 -8.60 24.19
CA GLY A 49 20.21 -9.96 24.72
C GLY A 49 19.11 -10.31 25.71
N THR A 50 18.70 -9.37 26.57
CA THR A 50 17.56 -9.56 27.53
C THR A 50 16.22 -9.57 26.79
N PHE A 51 16.09 -8.78 25.72
CA PHE A 51 14.84 -8.74 24.94
C PHE A 51 14.64 -10.01 24.09
N THR A 52 15.72 -10.60 23.57
CA THR A 52 15.67 -11.87 22.83
C THR A 52 15.45 -13.07 23.74
N MET A 53 16.04 -13.09 24.93
CA MET A 53 15.85 -14.21 25.89
C MET A 53 14.43 -14.24 26.49
N LEU A 54 13.79 -13.08 26.74
CA LEU A 54 12.41 -13.02 27.23
C LEU A 54 11.38 -13.47 26.16
N LYS A 55 11.73 -13.45 24.90
CA LYS A 55 10.84 -13.85 23.79
C LYS A 55 10.82 -15.36 23.54
N PHE A 56 11.86 -16.10 23.96
CA PHE A 56 11.96 -17.55 23.72
C PHE A 56 11.40 -18.43 24.86
N GLN A 57 11.14 -17.88 26.04
CA GLN A 57 10.63 -18.69 27.17
C GLN A 57 9.11 -18.86 27.25
N ASN A 58 8.33 -18.19 26.37
CA ASN A 58 6.86 -18.26 26.39
C ASN A 58 6.23 -18.73 25.06
N ILE A 59 6.96 -19.49 24.25
CA ILE A 59 6.31 -20.25 23.16
C ILE A 59 5.86 -21.58 23.78
N GLN A 60 4.80 -21.54 24.58
CA GLN A 60 3.97 -22.73 24.75
C GLN A 60 3.30 -23.01 23.41
N LEU A 61 3.57 -24.19 22.85
CA LEU A 61 2.80 -24.77 21.76
C LEU A 61 1.32 -24.63 22.10
N ILE A 62 0.64 -23.70 21.45
CA ILE A 62 -0.81 -23.56 21.55
C ILE A 62 -1.39 -24.82 20.94
N GLN A 63 -1.87 -25.72 21.78
CA GLN A 63 -2.66 -26.86 21.36
C GLN A 63 -3.83 -26.34 20.55
N LYS A 64 -4.02 -26.95 19.37
CA LYS A 64 -5.10 -26.67 18.43
C LYS A 64 -6.44 -26.65 19.18
N PRO A 65 -7.15 -25.52 19.26
CA PRO A 65 -8.46 -25.51 19.91
C PRO A 65 -9.46 -26.20 19.00
N SER A 66 -10.32 -27.02 19.57
CA SER A 66 -11.50 -27.59 18.94
C SER A 66 -12.38 -26.50 18.33
N LEU A 67 -13.05 -26.85 17.23
CA LEU A 67 -13.90 -25.98 16.38
C LEU A 67 -15.21 -25.56 17.10
N GLU A 68 -15.11 -24.98 18.29
CA GLU A 68 -16.19 -24.19 18.85
C GLU A 68 -15.98 -22.75 18.38
N ALA A 69 -17.03 -22.14 17.87
CA ALA A 69 -17.03 -20.77 17.36
C ALA A 69 -16.39 -19.82 18.36
N GLN A 70 -15.07 -19.60 18.23
CA GLN A 70 -14.35 -18.68 19.08
C GLN A 70 -14.79 -17.27 18.71
N ILE A 71 -15.43 -16.60 19.65
CA ILE A 71 -15.64 -15.16 19.59
C ILE A 71 -14.26 -14.53 19.38
N PRO A 72 -14.04 -13.76 18.28
CA PRO A 72 -12.73 -13.19 18.01
C PRO A 72 -12.26 -12.38 19.20
N THR A 73 -11.07 -12.69 19.70
CA THR A 73 -10.49 -11.93 20.80
C THR A 73 -10.29 -10.50 20.33
N LEU A 74 -10.91 -9.53 21.00
CA LEU A 74 -10.69 -8.12 20.70
C LEU A 74 -9.20 -7.81 20.89
N HIS A 75 -8.53 -7.37 19.83
CA HIS A 75 -7.09 -7.07 19.84
C HIS A 75 -6.74 -5.80 20.63
N TYR A 76 -7.73 -5.06 21.08
CA TYR A 76 -7.54 -3.77 21.74
C TYR A 76 -8.13 -3.78 23.15
N PRO A 77 -7.42 -3.20 24.14
CA PRO A 77 -7.97 -3.02 25.47
C PRO A 77 -9.24 -2.18 25.41
N LYS A 78 -10.24 -2.54 26.20
CA LYS A 78 -11.44 -1.71 26.36
C LYS A 78 -11.02 -0.37 26.97
N PRO A 79 -11.40 0.79 26.41
CA PRO A 79 -11.19 2.05 27.10
C PRO A 79 -12.03 2.06 28.38
N GLU A 80 -11.44 2.55 29.44
CA GLU A 80 -12.08 2.55 30.77
C GLU A 80 -13.33 3.44 30.83
N ASN A 81 -13.46 4.40 29.89
CA ASN A 81 -14.46 5.48 29.93
C ASN A 81 -15.49 5.45 28.81
N PHE A 82 -15.53 4.43 27.93
CA PHE A 82 -16.49 4.32 26.85
C PHE A 82 -17.39 3.09 26.98
N SER A 83 -18.72 3.30 26.89
CA SER A 83 -19.65 2.19 26.75
C SER A 83 -19.52 1.58 25.35
N ARG A 84 -18.93 0.40 25.25
CA ARG A 84 -18.73 -0.35 24.01
C ARG A 84 -19.77 -1.43 23.77
N GLY A 85 -20.96 -1.26 24.29
CA GLY A 85 -22.01 -2.30 24.20
C GLY A 85 -22.24 -2.78 22.78
N GLU A 86 -22.31 -1.87 21.82
CA GLU A 86 -22.51 -2.18 20.41
C GLU A 86 -21.27 -2.79 19.74
N CYS A 87 -20.07 -2.32 20.10
CA CYS A 87 -18.82 -2.78 19.50
C CYS A 87 -18.36 -4.13 20.05
N ALA A 88 -18.68 -4.46 21.28
CA ALA A 88 -18.30 -5.71 21.91
C ALA A 88 -19.02 -6.94 21.33
N LEU A 89 -20.13 -6.74 20.64
CA LEU A 89 -20.94 -7.80 20.05
C LEU A 89 -20.66 -8.04 18.56
N ASN A 90 -19.92 -7.15 17.91
CA ASN A 90 -19.61 -7.28 16.49
C ASN A 90 -18.27 -8.02 16.30
N PRO A 91 -18.27 -9.20 15.66
CA PRO A 91 -17.04 -9.90 15.35
C PRO A 91 -16.20 -9.09 14.36
N VAL A 92 -14.93 -8.89 14.68
CA VAL A 92 -13.98 -8.26 13.76
C VAL A 92 -13.65 -9.24 12.63
N ARG A 93 -13.84 -8.81 11.39
CA ARG A 93 -13.48 -9.58 10.20
C ARG A 93 -12.16 -9.08 9.64
N PHE A 94 -11.27 -10.02 9.36
CA PHE A 94 -9.99 -9.70 8.73
C PHE A 94 -10.09 -9.88 7.22
N PHE A 95 -9.47 -8.96 6.47
CA PHE A 95 -9.42 -9.06 5.02
C PHE A 95 -8.08 -8.58 4.44
N ALA A 96 -7.76 -9.05 3.24
CA ALA A 96 -6.65 -8.57 2.44
C ALA A 96 -7.15 -8.16 1.05
N ILE A 97 -6.84 -6.94 0.62
CA ILE A 97 -7.03 -6.49 -0.77
C ILE A 97 -5.81 -6.96 -1.56
N ILE A 98 -6.00 -7.98 -2.38
CA ILE A 98 -4.95 -8.53 -3.23
C ILE A 98 -5.08 -7.94 -4.62
N SER A 99 -4.01 -7.34 -5.13
CA SER A 99 -4.07 -6.61 -6.39
C SER A 99 -2.73 -6.59 -7.12
N MET A 100 -2.77 -6.11 -8.35
CA MET A 100 -1.59 -5.72 -9.12
C MET A 100 -1.44 -4.19 -9.11
N GLN A 101 -0.23 -3.71 -9.36
CA GLN A 101 0.00 -2.28 -9.50
C GLN A 101 -0.90 -1.67 -10.56
N ARG A 102 -1.44 -0.47 -10.29
CA ARG A 102 -2.30 0.33 -11.17
C ARG A 102 -3.66 -0.31 -11.52
N SER A 103 -4.14 -1.25 -10.70
CA SER A 103 -5.48 -1.82 -10.83
C SER A 103 -6.58 -1.07 -10.06
N GLY A 104 -6.29 0.14 -9.57
CA GLY A 104 -7.27 0.94 -8.82
C GLY A 104 -7.35 0.62 -7.33
N SER A 105 -6.47 -0.24 -6.82
CA SER A 105 -6.52 -0.68 -5.41
C SER A 105 -6.35 0.45 -4.40
N GLY A 106 -5.56 1.49 -4.70
CA GLY A 106 -5.45 2.65 -3.82
C GLY A 106 -6.74 3.46 -3.73
N TRP A 107 -7.48 3.61 -4.82
CA TRP A 107 -8.81 4.22 -4.81
C TRP A 107 -9.81 3.36 -4.03
N PHE A 108 -9.83 2.05 -4.27
CA PHE A 108 -10.68 1.11 -3.54
C PHE A 108 -10.37 1.07 -2.04
N GLU A 109 -9.11 1.13 -1.68
CA GLU A 109 -8.63 1.31 -0.31
C GLU A 109 -9.27 2.54 0.35
N THR A 110 -9.24 3.70 -0.33
CA THR A 110 -9.84 4.92 0.23
C THR A 110 -11.36 4.85 0.31
N LEU A 111 -12.04 4.12 -0.59
CA LEU A 111 -13.47 3.84 -0.46
C LEU A 111 -13.77 3.03 0.79
N LEU A 112 -13.09 1.91 1.01
CA LEU A 112 -13.29 1.10 2.22
C LEU A 112 -12.95 1.88 3.49
N ASN A 113 -11.91 2.70 3.47
CA ASN A 113 -11.54 3.56 4.60
C ASN A 113 -12.55 4.68 4.89
N SER A 114 -13.41 5.04 3.96
CA SER A 114 -14.50 5.98 4.20
C SER A 114 -15.61 5.37 5.06
N HIS A 115 -15.69 4.05 5.14
CA HIS A 115 -16.62 3.34 6.01
C HIS A 115 -16.19 3.49 7.47
N ILE A 116 -17.13 3.89 8.35
CA ILE A 116 -16.85 4.17 9.77
C ILE A 116 -16.34 2.94 10.53
N ASN A 117 -16.77 1.74 10.12
CA ASN A 117 -16.43 0.47 10.77
C ASN A 117 -15.29 -0.28 10.07
N THR A 118 -14.55 0.36 9.16
CA THR A 118 -13.42 -0.26 8.47
C THR A 118 -12.11 0.41 8.84
N LEU A 119 -11.12 -0.40 9.18
CA LEU A 119 -9.74 0.03 9.41
C LEU A 119 -8.81 -0.71 8.47
N GLU A 120 -8.12 0.01 7.59
CA GLU A 120 -7.17 -0.57 6.66
C GLU A 120 -5.71 -0.43 7.11
N ARG A 121 -5.37 0.49 8.00
CA ARG A 121 -3.99 0.84 8.33
C ARG A 121 -3.46 0.18 9.60
N VAL A 122 -3.51 -1.14 9.70
CA VAL A 122 -2.93 -1.85 10.86
C VAL A 122 -1.40 -1.70 10.94
N TYR A 123 -0.72 -1.47 9.81
CA TYR A 123 0.74 -1.41 9.75
C TYR A 123 1.34 0.00 9.66
N ASN A 124 0.57 1.00 9.32
CA ASN A 124 1.02 2.39 9.29
C ASN A 124 0.72 3.06 10.63
N LEU A 125 1.37 2.70 11.68
CA LEU A 125 1.54 3.31 13.01
C LEU A 125 0.96 4.76 13.22
N ASP A 126 -0.08 5.14 12.50
CA ASP A 126 -0.84 6.35 12.75
C ASP A 126 -1.81 6.08 13.90
N TRP A 127 -1.26 6.18 15.09
CA TRP A 127 -1.92 5.89 16.36
C TRP A 127 -3.22 6.69 16.54
N PHE A 128 -3.26 7.93 16.09
CA PHE A 128 -4.43 8.79 16.30
C PHE A 128 -5.60 8.41 15.40
N THR A 129 -5.35 8.16 14.12
CA THR A 129 -6.42 7.75 13.19
C THR A 129 -6.87 6.32 13.46
N SER A 130 -5.96 5.45 13.87
CA SER A 130 -6.26 4.07 14.26
C SER A 130 -7.06 4.02 15.58
N ALA A 131 -6.67 4.79 16.59
CA ALA A 131 -7.34 4.80 17.88
C ALA A 131 -8.81 5.26 17.79
N SER A 132 -9.12 6.25 16.96
CA SER A 132 -10.48 6.78 16.82
C SER A 132 -11.46 5.81 16.12
N LYS A 133 -10.97 4.88 15.30
CA LYS A 133 -11.80 3.89 14.56
C LYS A 133 -11.79 2.49 15.18
N ASN A 134 -10.76 2.14 15.94
CA ASN A 134 -10.53 0.78 16.41
C ASN A 134 -11.60 0.22 17.32
N GLU A 135 -12.32 1.07 18.01
CA GLU A 135 -13.27 0.63 19.04
C GLU A 135 -14.51 -0.05 18.45
N CYS A 136 -14.91 0.37 17.24
CA CYS A 136 -16.09 -0.15 16.57
C CYS A 136 -15.78 -0.71 15.17
N SER A 137 -14.51 -1.00 14.88
CA SER A 137 -14.15 -1.58 13.57
C SER A 137 -14.67 -3.00 13.45
N ALA A 138 -15.60 -3.21 12.51
CA ALA A 138 -16.13 -4.53 12.18
C ALA A 138 -15.28 -5.25 11.12
N ALA A 139 -14.48 -4.51 10.34
CA ALA A 139 -13.56 -5.06 9.36
C ALA A 139 -12.19 -4.39 9.46
N VAL A 140 -11.14 -5.19 9.48
CA VAL A 140 -9.74 -4.76 9.54
C VAL A 140 -8.97 -5.46 8.44
N GLY A 141 -8.25 -4.69 7.63
CA GLY A 141 -7.55 -5.27 6.50
C GLY A 141 -6.33 -4.51 6.06
N LEU A 142 -5.66 -5.07 5.07
CA LEU A 142 -4.48 -4.50 4.44
C LEU A 142 -4.54 -4.68 2.91
N LYS A 143 -3.76 -3.87 2.21
CA LYS A 143 -3.54 -4.02 0.78
C LYS A 143 -2.21 -4.70 0.53
N TRP A 144 -2.22 -5.76 -0.29
CA TRP A 144 -1.04 -6.54 -0.62
C TRP A 144 -0.92 -6.74 -2.13
N MET A 145 0.22 -6.37 -2.70
CA MET A 145 0.44 -6.56 -4.13
C MET A 145 0.98 -7.95 -4.42
N LEU A 146 0.53 -8.56 -5.53
CA LEU A 146 0.96 -9.90 -5.95
C LEU A 146 2.49 -10.05 -6.04
N ASN A 147 3.19 -8.98 -6.42
CA ASN A 147 4.65 -8.95 -6.56
C ASN A 147 5.43 -8.59 -5.27
N GLN A 148 4.76 -8.59 -4.11
CA GLN A 148 5.38 -8.33 -2.80
C GLN A 148 5.52 -9.62 -1.98
N GLY A 149 6.04 -10.68 -2.58
CA GLY A 149 6.25 -11.97 -1.94
C GLY A 149 4.99 -12.85 -1.82
N LEU A 150 3.80 -12.31 -2.13
CA LEU A 150 2.55 -13.04 -1.97
C LEU A 150 2.49 -14.30 -2.84
N MET A 151 2.97 -14.22 -4.08
CA MET A 151 2.99 -15.37 -5.00
C MET A 151 4.10 -16.38 -4.65
N GLU A 152 5.19 -15.91 -4.07
CA GLU A 152 6.34 -16.73 -3.66
C GLU A 152 6.01 -17.57 -2.42
N HIS A 153 5.28 -16.98 -1.47
CA HIS A 153 4.90 -17.58 -0.18
C HIS A 153 3.41 -17.91 -0.09
N HIS A 154 2.76 -18.15 -1.25
CA HIS A 154 1.30 -18.31 -1.28
C HIS A 154 0.80 -19.46 -0.39
N ARG A 155 1.54 -20.56 -0.25
CA ARG A 155 1.11 -21.72 0.55
C ARG A 155 0.97 -21.36 2.02
N GLU A 156 2.00 -20.77 2.59
CA GLU A 156 2.04 -20.34 3.99
C GLU A 156 1.01 -19.23 4.24
N ILE A 157 0.82 -18.33 3.26
CA ILE A 157 -0.16 -17.24 3.36
C ILE A 157 -1.59 -17.78 3.30
N VAL A 158 -1.88 -18.74 2.42
CA VAL A 158 -3.21 -19.38 2.31
C VAL A 158 -3.52 -20.16 3.60
N GLU A 159 -2.57 -20.91 4.13
CA GLU A 159 -2.71 -21.59 5.42
C GLU A 159 -3.03 -20.59 6.53
N TYR A 160 -2.26 -19.52 6.63
CA TYR A 160 -2.50 -18.46 7.61
C TYR A 160 -3.85 -17.76 7.42
N PHE A 161 -4.27 -17.49 6.19
CA PHE A 161 -5.58 -16.88 5.91
C PHE A 161 -6.72 -17.79 6.35
N ASN A 162 -6.63 -19.08 6.04
CA ASN A 162 -7.64 -20.05 6.43
C ASN A 162 -7.69 -20.24 7.95
N ASP A 163 -6.53 -20.34 8.62
CA ASP A 163 -6.46 -20.50 10.07
C ASP A 163 -6.99 -19.28 10.84
N ARG A 164 -6.82 -18.08 10.27
CA ARG A 164 -7.26 -16.82 10.90
C ARG A 164 -8.60 -16.31 10.39
N GLY A 165 -9.22 -17.01 9.43
CA GLY A 165 -10.48 -16.58 8.83
C GLY A 165 -10.36 -15.26 8.05
N ILE A 166 -9.18 -15.00 7.45
CA ILE A 166 -8.94 -13.79 6.64
C ILE A 166 -9.59 -13.98 5.29
N SER A 167 -10.39 -13.01 4.86
CA SER A 167 -11.02 -13.01 3.54
C SER A 167 -10.16 -12.27 2.54
N ALA A 168 -10.00 -12.83 1.33
CA ALA A 168 -9.27 -12.18 0.25
C ALA A 168 -10.22 -11.42 -0.68
N ILE A 169 -9.89 -10.17 -1.00
CA ILE A 169 -10.58 -9.38 -2.02
C ILE A 169 -9.60 -9.15 -3.16
N PHE A 170 -9.77 -9.91 -4.23
CA PHE A 170 -8.98 -9.70 -5.44
C PHE A 170 -9.54 -8.54 -6.24
N LEU A 171 -8.71 -7.53 -6.50
CA LEU A 171 -9.06 -6.41 -7.34
C LEU A 171 -8.13 -6.35 -8.54
N PHE A 172 -8.68 -6.63 -9.70
CA PHE A 172 -7.99 -6.63 -10.97
C PHE A 172 -8.48 -5.51 -11.88
N ARG A 173 -7.78 -5.32 -12.97
CA ARG A 173 -8.19 -4.48 -14.07
C ARG A 173 -8.54 -5.35 -15.26
N ARG A 174 -9.73 -5.15 -15.84
CA ARG A 174 -10.19 -5.92 -16.99
C ARG A 174 -9.42 -5.50 -18.25
N ASN A 175 -9.29 -4.20 -18.48
CA ASN A 175 -8.49 -3.67 -19.58
C ASN A 175 -7.01 -3.56 -19.19
N LEU A 176 -6.22 -4.55 -19.60
CA LEU A 176 -4.79 -4.64 -19.28
C LEU A 176 -3.96 -3.62 -20.03
N LEU A 177 -4.40 -3.18 -21.21
CA LEU A 177 -3.72 -2.12 -21.97
C LEU A 177 -3.80 -0.77 -21.24
N ARG A 178 -4.97 -0.42 -20.69
CA ARG A 178 -5.12 0.76 -19.82
C ARG A 178 -4.25 0.68 -18.57
N ARG A 179 -4.15 -0.52 -18.01
CA ARG A 179 -3.27 -0.74 -16.87
C ARG A 179 -1.81 -0.52 -17.25
N MET A 180 -1.37 -1.02 -18.41
CA MET A 180 -0.01 -0.83 -18.94
C MET A 180 0.32 0.65 -19.14
N VAL A 181 -0.57 1.42 -19.80
CA VAL A 181 -0.42 2.87 -19.93
C VAL A 181 -0.21 3.54 -18.57
N SER A 182 -1.03 3.19 -17.60
CA SER A 182 -0.92 3.74 -16.23
C SER A 182 0.39 3.35 -15.52
N ILE A 183 0.95 2.17 -15.78
CA ILE A 183 2.25 1.74 -15.25
C ILE A 183 3.38 2.55 -15.88
N LEU A 184 3.37 2.67 -17.21
CA LEU A 184 4.40 3.40 -17.95
C LEU A 184 4.41 4.88 -17.57
N ALA A 185 3.24 5.52 -17.50
CA ALA A 185 3.12 6.92 -17.09
C ALA A 185 3.59 7.13 -15.64
N ASN A 186 3.22 6.23 -14.71
CA ASN A 186 3.69 6.30 -13.33
C ASN A 186 5.21 6.07 -13.22
N SER A 187 5.77 5.21 -14.04
CA SER A 187 7.22 4.97 -14.08
C SER A 187 7.99 6.17 -14.62
N TYR A 188 7.42 6.87 -15.60
CA TYR A 188 7.97 8.12 -16.11
C TYR A 188 7.95 9.21 -15.04
N ASP A 189 6.79 9.44 -14.39
CA ASP A 189 6.65 10.46 -13.35
C ASP A 189 7.56 10.21 -12.14
N ARG A 190 7.87 8.96 -11.83
CA ARG A 190 8.82 8.63 -10.76
C ARG A 190 10.20 9.27 -10.99
N LYS A 191 10.58 9.46 -12.26
CA LYS A 191 11.83 10.12 -12.67
C LYS A 191 11.63 11.61 -12.92
N ALA A 192 10.58 11.96 -13.69
CA ALA A 192 10.30 13.31 -14.13
C ALA A 192 9.74 14.21 -13.02
N LYS A 193 9.01 13.63 -12.04
CA LYS A 193 8.43 14.34 -10.89
C LYS A 193 7.59 15.54 -11.32
N LEU A 194 6.62 15.29 -12.20
CA LEU A 194 5.80 16.31 -12.87
C LEU A 194 5.03 17.24 -11.91
N LEU A 195 4.81 16.82 -10.68
CA LEU A 195 4.12 17.60 -9.66
C LEU A 195 5.14 18.34 -8.76
N ASN A 196 5.65 19.47 -9.25
CA ASN A 196 6.55 20.35 -8.49
C ASN A 196 7.76 19.62 -7.87
N GLY A 197 8.38 18.72 -8.61
CA GLY A 197 9.52 17.95 -8.13
C GLY A 197 9.16 16.75 -7.25
N THR A 198 7.89 16.40 -7.11
CA THR A 198 7.42 15.25 -6.34
C THR A 198 6.73 14.21 -7.21
N HIS A 199 6.87 12.95 -6.84
CA HIS A 199 6.13 11.86 -7.46
C HIS A 199 4.88 11.52 -6.62
N LYS A 200 3.72 11.44 -7.28
CA LYS A 200 2.48 10.99 -6.65
C LYS A 200 1.82 9.88 -7.47
N SER A 201 1.60 8.73 -6.86
CA SER A 201 0.85 7.64 -7.49
C SER A 201 -0.67 7.87 -7.49
N HIS A 202 -1.16 8.72 -6.61
CA HIS A 202 -2.57 9.11 -6.45
C HIS A 202 -2.67 10.61 -6.29
N VAL A 203 -3.71 11.19 -6.85
CA VAL A 203 -3.95 12.63 -6.87
C VAL A 203 -5.36 12.94 -6.37
N HIS A 204 -5.53 14.15 -5.85
CA HIS A 204 -6.78 14.61 -5.24
C HIS A 204 -7.34 15.87 -5.90
N SER A 205 -6.74 16.32 -7.00
CA SER A 205 -7.22 17.46 -7.79
C SER A 205 -7.15 17.18 -9.28
N GLU A 206 -8.03 17.82 -10.05
CA GLU A 206 -8.07 17.72 -11.52
C GLU A 206 -6.78 18.29 -12.14
N GLN A 207 -6.20 19.33 -11.54
CA GLN A 207 -4.94 19.93 -12.00
C GLN A 207 -3.77 18.95 -11.89
N GLU A 208 -3.65 18.25 -10.77
CA GLU A 208 -2.64 17.20 -10.59
C GLU A 208 -2.88 16.04 -11.58
N ALA A 209 -4.14 15.64 -11.78
CA ALA A 209 -4.48 14.60 -12.74
C ALA A 209 -4.12 14.99 -14.18
N ALA A 210 -4.42 16.21 -14.59
CA ALA A 210 -4.07 16.75 -15.90
C ALA A 210 -2.56 16.79 -16.12
N ALA A 211 -1.78 17.23 -15.11
CA ALA A 211 -0.33 17.24 -15.18
C ALA A 211 0.25 15.83 -15.38
N LEU A 212 -0.24 14.82 -14.64
CA LEU A 212 0.24 13.45 -14.76
C LEU A 212 -0.23 12.76 -16.05
N SER A 213 -1.39 13.10 -16.58
CA SER A 213 -1.92 12.54 -17.82
C SER A 213 -1.32 13.16 -19.09
N SER A 214 -0.57 14.26 -18.96
CA SER A 214 0.08 14.93 -20.11
C SER A 214 1.14 14.06 -20.80
N TYR A 215 1.77 13.15 -20.07
CA TYR A 215 2.73 12.22 -20.62
C TYR A 215 2.04 11.05 -21.31
N LYS A 216 2.37 10.85 -22.59
CA LYS A 216 1.88 9.75 -23.41
C LYS A 216 3.01 8.73 -23.60
N PRO A 217 2.94 7.54 -23.00
CA PRO A 217 3.96 6.51 -23.18
C PRO A 217 3.98 5.96 -24.60
N ILE A 218 5.16 5.51 -25.01
CA ILE A 218 5.36 4.64 -26.17
C ILE A 218 5.31 3.20 -25.68
N ILE A 219 4.45 2.39 -26.28
CA ILE A 219 4.31 0.97 -25.95
C ILE A 219 5.15 0.15 -26.94
N ASN A 220 5.93 -0.79 -26.42
CA ASN A 220 6.69 -1.70 -27.25
C ASN A 220 5.75 -2.73 -27.91
N SER A 221 5.43 -2.53 -29.18
CA SER A 221 4.53 -3.41 -29.94
C SER A 221 5.07 -4.83 -30.09
N THR A 222 6.40 -5.02 -30.07
CA THR A 222 7.02 -6.36 -30.24
C THR A 222 6.74 -7.25 -29.03
N SER A 223 6.75 -6.72 -27.79
CA SER A 223 6.47 -7.49 -26.58
C SER A 223 5.04 -7.39 -26.09
N LEU A 224 4.21 -6.53 -26.69
CA LEU A 224 2.89 -6.18 -26.18
C LEU A 224 2.00 -7.41 -25.90
N ILE A 225 1.86 -8.33 -26.84
CA ILE A 225 1.03 -9.51 -26.69
C ILE A 225 1.57 -10.42 -25.58
N SER A 226 2.89 -10.63 -25.53
CA SER A 226 3.50 -11.46 -24.49
C SER A 226 3.34 -10.84 -23.10
N ASP A 227 3.46 -9.52 -22.98
CA ASP A 227 3.29 -8.79 -21.72
C ASP A 227 1.85 -8.87 -21.21
N LEU A 228 0.85 -8.74 -22.10
CA LEU A 228 -0.56 -8.89 -21.77
C LEU A 228 -0.87 -10.32 -21.30
N LYS A 229 -0.37 -11.33 -22.01
CA LYS A 229 -0.52 -12.74 -21.67
C LYS A 229 0.11 -13.08 -20.32
N GLU A 230 1.29 -12.56 -20.04
CA GLU A 230 1.95 -12.75 -18.74
C GLU A 230 1.07 -12.25 -17.59
N VAL A 231 0.46 -11.07 -17.73
CA VAL A 231 -0.44 -10.52 -16.71
C VAL A 231 -1.67 -11.40 -16.50
N GLU A 232 -2.26 -11.93 -17.57
CA GLU A 232 -3.39 -12.86 -17.47
C GLU A 232 -2.99 -14.16 -16.74
N MET A 233 -1.83 -14.72 -17.08
CA MET A 233 -1.32 -15.91 -16.41
C MET A 233 -1.04 -15.68 -14.91
N ILE A 234 -0.48 -14.54 -14.55
CA ILE A 234 -0.25 -14.20 -13.13
C ILE A 234 -1.58 -14.07 -12.39
N THR A 235 -2.58 -13.44 -13.02
CA THR A 235 -3.92 -13.30 -12.44
C THR A 235 -4.58 -14.66 -12.23
N ALA A 236 -4.57 -15.53 -13.25
CA ALA A 236 -5.13 -16.88 -13.18
C ALA A 236 -4.45 -17.72 -12.08
N ARG A 237 -3.11 -17.69 -12.03
CA ARG A 237 -2.35 -18.39 -11.00
C ARG A 237 -2.64 -17.88 -9.59
N ALA A 238 -2.83 -16.56 -9.43
CA ALA A 238 -3.19 -16.00 -8.14
C ALA A 238 -4.55 -16.52 -7.66
N LEU A 239 -5.55 -16.56 -8.53
CA LEU A 239 -6.87 -17.10 -8.19
C LEU A 239 -6.83 -18.61 -7.91
N GLU A 240 -6.04 -19.37 -8.65
CA GLU A 240 -5.83 -20.79 -8.41
C GLU A 240 -5.18 -21.04 -7.05
N ASN A 241 -4.12 -20.32 -6.73
CA ASN A 241 -3.39 -20.48 -5.47
C ASN A 241 -4.24 -20.19 -4.24
N PHE A 242 -5.20 -19.27 -4.33
CA PHE A 242 -6.07 -18.85 -3.23
C PHE A 242 -7.48 -19.41 -3.32
N ASN A 243 -7.73 -20.43 -4.15
CA ASN A 243 -9.07 -20.98 -4.38
C ASN A 243 -9.72 -21.55 -3.11
N SER A 244 -8.92 -22.04 -2.16
CA SER A 244 -9.38 -22.57 -0.86
C SER A 244 -9.64 -21.50 0.20
N THR A 245 -9.23 -20.26 -0.04
CA THR A 245 -9.46 -19.13 0.88
C THR A 245 -10.81 -18.50 0.57
N ARG A 246 -11.54 -18.06 1.59
CA ARG A 246 -12.76 -17.26 1.39
C ARG A 246 -12.41 -15.99 0.63
N HIS A 247 -12.87 -15.86 -0.61
CA HIS A 247 -12.49 -14.75 -1.46
C HIS A 247 -13.62 -14.18 -2.31
N MET A 248 -13.42 -12.95 -2.79
CA MET A 248 -14.23 -12.25 -3.76
C MET A 248 -13.33 -11.70 -4.86
N VAL A 249 -13.78 -11.80 -6.11
CA VAL A 249 -13.06 -11.24 -7.27
C VAL A 249 -13.81 -10.02 -7.79
N LEU A 250 -13.10 -8.91 -7.91
CA LEU A 250 -13.63 -7.63 -8.36
C LEU A 250 -12.80 -7.11 -9.53
N TYR A 251 -13.46 -6.44 -10.45
CA TYR A 251 -12.82 -5.67 -11.49
C TYR A 251 -13.06 -4.19 -11.27
N TYR A 252 -12.02 -3.39 -11.45
CA TYR A 252 -12.07 -1.93 -11.27
C TYR A 252 -13.18 -1.29 -12.11
N GLU A 253 -13.34 -1.76 -13.35
CA GLU A 253 -14.33 -1.25 -14.29
C GLU A 253 -15.77 -1.45 -13.75
N ASP A 254 -16.05 -2.61 -13.16
CA ASP A 254 -17.37 -2.89 -12.57
C ASP A 254 -17.65 -1.98 -11.37
N LEU A 255 -16.64 -1.72 -10.54
CA LEU A 255 -16.80 -0.86 -9.36
C LEU A 255 -17.06 0.61 -9.72
N VAL A 256 -16.48 1.07 -10.83
CA VAL A 256 -16.66 2.46 -11.30
C VAL A 256 -18.01 2.65 -11.96
N THR A 257 -18.50 1.64 -12.69
CA THR A 257 -19.77 1.73 -13.45
C THR A 257 -20.98 1.33 -12.62
N ASN A 258 -20.80 0.47 -11.62
CA ASN A 258 -21.90 -0.11 -10.86
C ASN A 258 -21.68 -0.03 -9.34
N GLN A 259 -22.31 0.96 -8.71
CA GLN A 259 -22.24 1.15 -7.26
C GLN A 259 -22.81 -0.02 -6.43
N THR A 260 -23.67 -0.89 -7.03
CA THR A 260 -24.18 -2.06 -6.31
C THR A 260 -23.05 -3.01 -5.93
N LYS A 261 -21.97 -3.07 -6.71
CA LYS A 261 -20.79 -3.86 -6.40
C LYS A 261 -20.09 -3.45 -5.10
N LEU A 262 -20.18 -2.19 -4.71
CA LEU A 262 -19.68 -1.71 -3.42
C LEU A 262 -20.55 -2.19 -2.25
N LYS A 263 -21.83 -2.43 -2.49
CA LYS A 263 -22.72 -3.07 -1.50
C LYS A 263 -22.35 -4.53 -1.31
N ASP A 264 -22.13 -5.27 -2.42
CA ASP A 264 -21.69 -6.67 -2.37
C ASP A 264 -20.40 -6.82 -1.52
N VAL A 265 -19.46 -5.86 -1.64
CA VAL A 265 -18.25 -5.83 -0.82
C VAL A 265 -18.54 -5.62 0.67
N GLN A 266 -19.44 -4.67 0.99
CA GLN A 266 -19.81 -4.42 2.38
C GLN A 266 -20.49 -5.65 3.00
N GLU A 267 -21.38 -6.30 2.27
CA GLU A 267 -22.02 -7.55 2.69
C GLU A 267 -21.00 -8.68 2.85
N PHE A 268 -20.07 -8.81 1.91
CA PHE A 268 -18.99 -9.79 2.01
C PHE A 268 -18.14 -9.58 3.27
N LEU A 269 -17.90 -8.35 3.67
CA LEU A 269 -17.18 -7.99 4.89
C LEU A 269 -18.09 -7.95 6.13
N GLY A 270 -19.41 -8.19 5.97
CA GLY A 270 -20.38 -8.11 7.06
C GLY A 270 -20.51 -6.72 7.66
N LEU A 271 -20.33 -5.71 6.84
CA LEU A 271 -20.47 -4.31 7.21
C LEU A 271 -21.90 -3.81 6.99
N PRO A 272 -22.39 -2.88 7.81
CA PRO A 272 -23.62 -2.15 7.50
C PRO A 272 -23.49 -1.44 6.15
N LEU A 273 -24.57 -1.43 5.37
CA LEU A 273 -24.58 -0.75 4.08
C LEU A 273 -24.56 0.76 4.28
N MET A 274 -23.59 1.41 3.68
CA MET A 274 -23.49 2.88 3.62
C MET A 274 -22.87 3.33 2.29
N GLU A 275 -23.01 4.60 1.98
CA GLU A 275 -22.34 5.20 0.83
C GLU A 275 -20.86 5.34 1.09
N LEU A 276 -20.04 4.80 0.17
CA LEU A 276 -18.59 4.88 0.22
C LEU A 276 -18.09 5.98 -0.70
N THR A 277 -17.18 6.80 -0.23
CA THR A 277 -16.66 7.96 -0.96
C THR A 277 -15.13 7.94 -1.03
N SER A 278 -14.58 8.44 -2.11
CA SER A 278 -13.13 8.62 -2.28
C SER A 278 -12.84 10.01 -2.84
N ARG A 279 -11.81 10.66 -2.29
CA ARG A 279 -11.31 11.95 -2.79
C ARG A 279 -10.28 11.79 -3.90
N GLN A 280 -9.94 10.57 -4.28
CA GLN A 280 -8.99 10.35 -5.36
C GLN A 280 -9.61 10.65 -6.72
N VAL A 281 -8.86 11.36 -7.54
CA VAL A 281 -9.23 11.73 -8.91
C VAL A 281 -8.58 10.74 -9.88
N LYS A 282 -9.34 10.31 -10.90
CA LYS A 282 -8.83 9.47 -11.97
C LYS A 282 -7.88 10.26 -12.86
N ILE A 283 -6.65 9.76 -13.05
CA ILE A 283 -5.60 10.45 -13.80
C ILE A 283 -5.88 10.41 -15.32
N HIS A 284 -6.13 9.22 -15.86
CA HIS A 284 -6.39 9.04 -17.29
C HIS A 284 -7.90 8.91 -17.52
N LYS A 285 -8.57 10.02 -17.81
CA LYS A 285 -9.96 10.11 -18.24
C LYS A 285 -10.01 10.21 -19.77
N GLY A 286 -11.00 9.58 -20.39
CA GLY A 286 -11.13 9.62 -21.85
C GLY A 286 -10.60 8.39 -22.57
N SER A 287 -10.56 8.46 -23.87
CA SER A 287 -10.20 7.37 -24.79
C SER A 287 -8.74 6.93 -24.59
N LEU A 288 -8.49 5.63 -24.77
CA LEU A 288 -7.15 5.08 -24.56
C LEU A 288 -6.15 5.60 -25.61
N CYS A 289 -6.62 5.84 -26.85
CA CYS A 289 -5.81 6.42 -27.93
C CYS A 289 -5.22 7.80 -27.59
N ASP A 290 -5.88 8.58 -26.73
CA ASP A 290 -5.38 9.89 -26.31
C ASP A 290 -4.15 9.80 -25.39
N PHE A 291 -3.90 8.65 -24.81
CA PHE A 291 -2.84 8.43 -23.81
C PHE A 291 -1.68 7.58 -24.29
N VAL A 292 -1.61 7.23 -25.58
CA VAL A 292 -0.54 6.43 -26.18
C VAL A 292 0.07 7.19 -27.35
N SER A 293 1.40 7.35 -27.36
CA SER A 293 2.07 8.10 -28.43
C SER A 293 2.12 7.35 -29.77
N ASN A 294 2.24 6.03 -29.73
CA ASN A 294 2.29 5.18 -30.93
C ASN A 294 1.03 4.31 -31.07
N TRP A 295 -0.14 4.95 -30.97
CA TRP A 295 -1.42 4.24 -30.99
C TRP A 295 -1.63 3.38 -32.23
N ASP A 296 -1.24 3.85 -33.42
CA ASP A 296 -1.39 3.11 -34.66
C ASP A 296 -0.65 1.77 -34.65
N ASP A 297 0.56 1.74 -34.08
CA ASP A 297 1.33 0.50 -33.92
C ASP A 297 0.66 -0.46 -32.96
N VAL A 298 0.14 0.07 -31.85
CA VAL A 298 -0.58 -0.73 -30.84
C VAL A 298 -1.86 -1.30 -31.44
N ASN A 299 -2.64 -0.48 -32.12
CA ASN A 299 -3.87 -0.87 -32.80
C ASN A 299 -3.58 -1.98 -33.82
N LYS A 300 -2.59 -1.77 -34.71
CA LYS A 300 -2.19 -2.75 -35.69
C LYS A 300 -1.72 -4.08 -35.06
N THR A 301 -1.05 -4.02 -33.94
CA THR A 301 -0.52 -5.21 -33.24
C THR A 301 -1.62 -6.04 -32.59
N LEU A 302 -2.64 -5.38 -32.04
CA LEU A 302 -3.70 -6.08 -31.30
C LEU A 302 -4.91 -6.44 -32.18
N ASN A 303 -5.12 -5.74 -33.29
CA ASN A 303 -6.24 -6.00 -34.21
C ASN A 303 -6.18 -7.43 -34.74
N GLY A 304 -7.31 -8.14 -34.76
CA GLY A 304 -7.41 -9.54 -35.15
C GLY A 304 -6.87 -10.54 -34.13
N THR A 305 -6.42 -10.11 -32.98
CA THR A 305 -6.00 -10.99 -31.88
C THR A 305 -7.07 -11.07 -30.77
N GLU A 306 -6.92 -12.00 -29.85
CA GLU A 306 -7.78 -12.08 -28.65
C GLU A 306 -7.71 -10.84 -27.75
N TYR A 307 -6.67 -10.02 -27.90
CA TYR A 307 -6.43 -8.77 -27.15
C TYR A 307 -7.03 -7.53 -27.82
N GLU A 308 -7.63 -7.63 -29.00
CA GLU A 308 -8.34 -6.56 -29.68
C GLU A 308 -9.41 -5.93 -28.77
N ARG A 309 -10.02 -6.71 -27.91
CA ARG A 309 -10.99 -6.23 -26.89
C ARG A 309 -10.46 -5.09 -26.02
N PHE A 310 -9.14 -4.96 -25.85
CA PHE A 310 -8.54 -3.88 -25.06
C PHE A 310 -8.42 -2.55 -25.79
N LEU A 311 -8.58 -2.56 -27.11
CA LEU A 311 -8.63 -1.35 -27.91
C LEU A 311 -9.96 -0.61 -27.77
N HIS A 312 -11.04 -1.38 -27.55
CA HIS A 312 -12.37 -0.85 -27.40
C HIS A 312 -12.61 -0.51 -25.93
N ALA A 313 -13.24 0.62 -25.72
CA ALA A 313 -13.25 1.27 -24.43
C ALA A 313 -13.99 0.52 -23.33
N ASP A 314 -13.48 0.66 -22.13
CA ASP A 314 -14.17 0.25 -20.91
C ASP A 314 -15.35 1.19 -20.59
N TYR A 315 -15.24 2.48 -20.96
CA TYR A 315 -16.23 3.53 -20.67
C TYR A 315 -16.22 4.72 -21.64
N GLU A 316 -15.30 4.79 -22.61
CA GLU A 316 -15.27 5.84 -23.67
C GLU A 316 -14.57 5.31 -24.91
N GLU A 317 -15.15 5.47 -26.10
CA GLU A 317 -14.61 4.98 -27.35
C GLU A 317 -13.59 5.94 -27.96
N CYS A 318 -12.62 5.41 -28.70
CA CYS A 318 -11.73 6.18 -29.55
C CYS A 318 -12.51 6.65 -30.80
N HIS A 319 -12.55 7.93 -31.06
CA HIS A 319 -13.14 8.55 -32.26
C HIS A 319 -12.13 8.64 -33.38
#